data_50f9d0e149c59a809c3156ac4c2b3e24
#
_entry.id   50f9d0e149c59a809c3156ac4c2b3e24
#
_cell.length_a   1.000
_cell.length_b   1.000
_cell.length_c   1.000
_cell.angle_alpha   90.00
_cell.angle_beta   90.00
_cell.angle_gamma   90.00
#
_symmetry.space_group_name_H-M   'P 1'
#
loop_
_entity.id
_entity.type
_entity.pdbx_description
1 polymer ?
#
loop_
_entity_poly.entity_id
_entity_poly.type
_entity_poly.pdbx_seq_one_letter_code
_entity_poly.pdbx_strand_id
1 'polypeptide(L)'
;MVSFCMVVFAIALLATVSAAELTNEYDVVVEGVSAYDYDVSVVAGDTVTVKVYFVALQDDTDVTVEAELEGEKVEFDAITESFDVEAGKSYRKVLNLRVPYELKDEISTDLKLNVEVDGKMHKSDLDEVTLRVQRPTYNAVVKSITTPSSIDAGENFAVEVVLKNMGYNDLDDVYV
;
A
#
# COMPACT_ATOMS: atom_id res chain seq x y z
N MET A 1 52.84 46.26 21.60
CA MET A 1 51.76 45.46 22.25
C MET A 1 50.88 44.95 21.10
N VAL A 2 51.04 43.70 20.76
CA VAL A 2 50.26 43.03 19.73
C VAL A 2 49.24 42.15 20.41
N SER A 3 47.95 42.50 20.32
CA SER A 3 46.83 41.78 20.87
C SER A 3 46.52 40.58 19.97
N PHE A 4 46.73 39.36 20.45
CA PHE A 4 46.45 38.10 19.79
C PHE A 4 44.96 37.75 19.98
N CYS A 5 44.13 37.98 18.95
CA CYS A 5 42.73 37.64 18.99
C CYS A 5 42.59 36.15 18.63
N MET A 6 42.35 35.30 19.62
CA MET A 6 42.14 33.88 19.47
C MET A 6 40.69 33.65 19.02
N VAL A 7 40.50 33.36 17.74
CA VAL A 7 39.20 32.95 17.19
C VAL A 7 39.01 31.45 17.47
N VAL A 8 38.19 31.15 18.44
CA VAL A 8 37.74 29.75 18.71
C VAL A 8 36.69 29.39 17.69
N PHE A 9 37.06 28.57 16.71
CA PHE A 9 36.15 28.00 15.75
C PHE A 9 35.43 26.80 16.41
N ALA A 10 34.22 27.02 16.90
CA ALA A 10 33.37 25.93 17.38
C ALA A 10 32.81 25.19 16.17
N ILE A 11 33.40 24.07 15.80
CA ILE A 11 32.84 23.13 14.82
C ILE A 11 31.70 22.40 15.55
N ALA A 12 30.47 22.82 15.29
CA ALA A 12 29.29 22.04 15.67
C ALA A 12 29.26 20.80 14.77
N LEU A 13 29.66 19.63 15.31
CA LEU A 13 29.38 18.35 14.69
C LEU A 13 27.84 18.15 14.76
N LEU A 14 27.17 18.39 13.65
CA LEU A 14 25.81 17.89 13.43
C LEU A 14 25.93 16.36 13.25
N ALA A 15 25.82 15.61 14.33
CA ALA A 15 25.60 14.18 14.26
C ALA A 15 24.20 13.99 13.63
N THR A 16 24.13 13.56 12.39
CA THR A 16 22.90 13.00 11.82
C THR A 16 22.64 11.71 12.58
N VAL A 17 21.71 11.74 13.51
CA VAL A 17 21.19 10.53 14.14
C VAL A 17 20.33 9.86 13.06
N SER A 18 20.91 8.92 12.33
CA SER A 18 20.12 7.95 11.57
C SER A 18 19.47 7.04 12.61
N ALA A 19 18.17 6.87 12.54
CA ALA A 19 17.50 5.85 13.35
C ALA A 19 18.20 4.50 13.06
N ALA A 20 18.47 3.73 14.09
CA ALA A 20 19.03 2.40 13.90
C ALA A 20 17.96 1.50 13.26
N GLU A 21 18.38 0.54 12.44
CA GLU A 21 17.47 -0.39 11.77
C GLU A 21 16.73 -1.25 12.80
N LEU A 22 15.41 -1.38 12.60
CA LEU A 22 14.55 -2.25 13.40
C LEU A 22 14.63 -3.70 12.92
N THR A 23 14.81 -3.92 11.63
CA THR A 23 14.96 -5.24 11.02
C THR A 23 15.90 -5.20 9.82
N ASN A 24 16.59 -6.32 9.58
CA ASN A 24 17.37 -6.59 8.36
C ASN A 24 17.08 -8.00 7.80
N GLU A 25 16.15 -8.71 8.42
CA GLU A 25 15.68 -10.02 7.97
C GLU A 25 14.15 -9.94 7.83
N TYR A 26 13.67 -9.94 6.58
CA TYR A 26 12.26 -9.74 6.28
C TYR A 26 11.85 -10.42 4.97
N ASP A 27 10.55 -10.62 4.79
CA ASP A 27 9.91 -11.05 3.54
C ASP A 27 8.56 -10.38 3.38
N VAL A 28 8.25 -9.97 2.16
CA VAL A 28 6.96 -9.39 1.77
C VAL A 28 6.24 -10.37 0.84
N VAL A 29 5.10 -10.85 1.29
CA VAL A 29 4.28 -11.82 0.56
C VAL A 29 2.98 -11.16 0.11
N VAL A 30 2.76 -11.06 -1.19
CA VAL A 30 1.56 -10.48 -1.80
C VAL A 30 0.72 -11.60 -2.40
N GLU A 31 -0.55 -11.72 -2.00
CA GLU A 31 -1.46 -12.78 -2.44
C GLU A 31 -0.88 -14.22 -2.29
N GLY A 32 -0.01 -14.39 -1.30
CA GLY A 32 0.61 -15.70 -1.00
C GLY A 32 1.89 -15.99 -1.77
N VAL A 33 2.40 -15.04 -2.55
CA VAL A 33 3.65 -15.14 -3.32
C VAL A 33 4.70 -14.22 -2.70
N SER A 34 5.93 -14.71 -2.42
CA SER A 34 7.05 -13.87 -1.99
C SER A 34 7.41 -12.92 -3.12
N ALA A 35 7.35 -11.63 -2.82
CA ALA A 35 7.50 -10.57 -3.82
C ALA A 35 8.96 -10.28 -4.17
N TYR A 36 9.90 -10.80 -3.38
CA TYR A 36 11.33 -10.73 -3.70
C TYR A 36 11.82 -11.89 -4.58
N ASP A 37 11.11 -13.02 -4.54
CA ASP A 37 11.49 -14.20 -5.29
C ASP A 37 10.80 -14.27 -6.66
N TYR A 38 9.63 -13.64 -6.81
CA TYR A 38 8.78 -13.78 -8.00
C TYR A 38 8.12 -12.45 -8.39
N ASP A 39 7.90 -12.28 -9.69
CA ASP A 39 7.06 -11.19 -10.21
C ASP A 39 5.61 -11.39 -9.79
N VAL A 40 5.05 -10.43 -9.08
CA VAL A 40 3.66 -10.47 -8.60
C VAL A 40 2.76 -9.67 -9.53
N SER A 41 1.69 -10.31 -10.00
CA SER A 41 0.64 -9.64 -10.77
C SER A 41 -0.65 -9.56 -9.97
N VAL A 42 -1.28 -8.38 -10.00
CA VAL A 42 -2.54 -8.07 -9.31
C VAL A 42 -3.53 -7.45 -10.28
N VAL A 43 -4.81 -7.44 -9.93
CA VAL A 43 -5.86 -6.89 -10.80
C VAL A 43 -6.27 -5.50 -10.31
N ALA A 44 -6.42 -4.55 -11.25
CA ALA A 44 -6.88 -3.21 -10.96
C ALA A 44 -8.27 -3.24 -10.29
N GLY A 45 -8.38 -2.52 -9.17
CA GLY A 45 -9.61 -2.41 -8.38
C GLY A 45 -9.83 -3.48 -7.34
N ASP A 46 -9.04 -4.54 -7.34
CA ASP A 46 -9.10 -5.57 -6.30
C ASP A 46 -8.43 -5.08 -5.01
N THR A 47 -8.75 -5.75 -3.92
CA THR A 47 -8.04 -5.59 -2.65
C THR A 47 -7.07 -6.74 -2.51
N VAL A 48 -5.78 -6.43 -2.40
CA VAL A 48 -4.72 -7.42 -2.24
C VAL A 48 -4.27 -7.53 -0.80
N THR A 49 -3.93 -8.74 -0.39
CA THR A 49 -3.41 -9.01 0.94
C THR A 49 -1.89 -9.00 0.90
N VAL A 50 -1.29 -8.09 1.67
CA VAL A 50 0.16 -7.99 1.88
C VAL A 50 0.49 -8.54 3.27
N LYS A 51 1.36 -9.53 3.33
CA LYS A 51 1.88 -10.08 4.58
C LYS A 51 3.35 -9.73 4.71
N VAL A 52 3.69 -9.06 5.79
CA VAL A 52 5.05 -8.67 6.11
C VAL A 52 5.56 -9.55 7.23
N TYR A 53 6.63 -10.25 6.98
CA TYR A 53 7.38 -11.06 7.96
C TYR A 53 8.69 -10.37 8.25
N PHE A 54 9.06 -10.27 9.50
CA PHE A 54 10.35 -9.69 9.88
C PHE A 54 10.84 -10.20 11.24
N VAL A 55 12.15 -10.10 11.47
CA VAL A 55 12.79 -10.38 12.75
C VAL A 55 13.27 -9.06 13.35
N ALA A 56 12.84 -8.74 14.56
CA ALA A 56 13.27 -7.51 15.23
C ALA A 56 14.71 -7.62 15.70
N LEU A 57 15.54 -6.64 15.35
CA LEU A 57 16.95 -6.54 15.81
C LEU A 57 17.07 -5.94 17.21
N GLN A 58 16.10 -5.09 17.57
CA GLN A 58 16.07 -4.32 18.81
C GLN A 58 14.70 -4.43 19.47
N ASP A 59 14.68 -4.19 20.81
CA ASP A 59 13.41 -3.96 21.50
C ASP A 59 12.89 -2.56 21.10
N ASP A 60 11.63 -2.46 20.74
CA ASP A 60 10.99 -1.18 20.49
C ASP A 60 9.49 -1.22 20.83
N THR A 61 8.91 -0.04 20.99
CA THR A 61 7.48 0.14 21.32
C THR A 61 6.81 0.99 20.27
N ASP A 62 5.48 0.92 20.26
CA ASP A 62 4.64 1.68 19.32
C ASP A 62 5.00 1.41 17.84
N VAL A 63 5.45 0.20 17.52
CA VAL A 63 5.85 -0.21 16.18
C VAL A 63 4.62 -0.34 15.29
N THR A 64 4.68 0.24 14.10
CA THR A 64 3.70 0.07 13.03
C THR A 64 4.35 -0.52 11.80
N VAL A 65 3.57 -1.22 10.99
CA VAL A 65 3.97 -1.62 9.64
C VAL A 65 3.04 -0.89 8.68
N GLU A 66 3.64 -0.15 7.77
CA GLU A 66 2.95 0.56 6.70
C GLU A 66 3.32 -0.05 5.36
N ALA A 67 2.34 -0.17 4.49
CA ALA A 67 2.52 -0.56 3.11
C ALA A 67 1.85 0.47 2.22
N GLU A 68 2.62 1.04 1.32
CA GLU A 68 2.20 2.09 0.39
C GLU A 68 2.35 1.60 -1.04
N LEU A 69 1.29 1.79 -1.83
CA LEU A 69 1.29 1.51 -3.24
C LEU A 69 1.37 2.82 -4.02
N GLU A 70 2.55 3.09 -4.57
CA GLU A 70 2.84 4.32 -5.30
C GLU A 70 2.62 4.15 -6.80
N GLY A 71 1.84 5.06 -7.37
CA GLY A 71 1.58 5.16 -8.81
C GLY A 71 1.55 6.61 -9.27
N GLU A 72 1.54 6.85 -10.58
CA GLU A 72 1.67 8.21 -11.16
C GLU A 72 0.63 9.24 -10.69
N LYS A 73 -0.52 8.82 -10.17
CA LYS A 73 -1.62 9.72 -9.81
C LYS A 73 -2.31 9.39 -8.49
N VAL A 74 -2.02 8.26 -7.93
CA VAL A 74 -2.77 7.74 -6.77
C VAL A 74 -1.80 7.02 -5.86
N GLU A 75 -1.91 7.35 -4.59
CA GLU A 75 -1.20 6.77 -3.48
C GLU A 75 -2.23 6.04 -2.61
N PHE A 76 -2.00 4.80 -2.29
CA PHE A 76 -2.83 4.01 -1.39
C PHE A 76 -1.96 3.40 -0.33
N ASP A 77 -2.29 3.65 0.91
CA ASP A 77 -1.60 3.17 2.08
C ASP A 77 -2.48 2.25 2.93
N ALA A 78 -1.83 1.41 3.68
CA ALA A 78 -2.42 0.66 4.78
C ALA A 78 -1.40 0.58 5.91
N ILE A 79 -1.85 0.84 7.13
CA ILE A 79 -1.03 0.81 8.34
C ILE A 79 -1.64 -0.13 9.38
N THR A 80 -0.81 -0.81 10.15
CA THR A 80 -1.25 -1.66 11.25
C THR A 80 -1.56 -0.84 12.50
N GLU A 81 -2.31 -1.41 13.44
CA GLU A 81 -2.28 -0.93 14.82
C GLU A 81 -0.86 -1.06 15.39
N SER A 82 -0.50 -0.18 16.31
CA SER A 82 0.80 -0.20 16.97
C SER A 82 0.95 -1.42 17.90
N PHE A 83 2.16 -1.93 18.01
CA PHE A 83 2.51 -3.07 18.85
C PHE A 83 3.97 -2.95 19.33
N ASP A 84 4.33 -3.75 20.33
CA ASP A 84 5.69 -3.78 20.84
C ASP A 84 6.46 -4.96 20.20
N VAL A 85 7.76 -4.79 20.03
CA VAL A 85 8.66 -5.81 19.53
C VAL A 85 9.81 -6.07 20.51
N GLU A 86 10.28 -7.33 20.52
CA GLU A 86 11.44 -7.78 21.29
C GLU A 86 12.52 -8.29 20.35
N ALA A 87 13.76 -7.94 20.62
CA ALA A 87 14.93 -8.35 19.85
C ALA A 87 15.00 -9.87 19.65
N GLY A 88 15.27 -10.30 18.42
CA GLY A 88 15.37 -11.71 18.02
C GLY A 88 14.04 -12.43 17.87
N LYS A 89 12.90 -11.78 18.05
CA LYS A 89 11.58 -12.37 17.78
C LYS A 89 11.11 -12.09 16.36
N SER A 90 10.42 -13.08 15.79
CA SER A 90 9.79 -12.99 14.47
C SER A 90 8.36 -12.50 14.60
N TYR A 91 7.97 -11.61 13.71
CA TYR A 91 6.65 -11.01 13.62
C TYR A 91 6.04 -11.23 12.24
N ARG A 92 4.72 -11.28 12.20
CA ARG A 92 3.93 -11.31 10.97
C ARG A 92 2.79 -10.32 11.08
N LYS A 93 2.73 -9.39 10.14
CA LYS A 93 1.63 -8.43 9.99
C LYS A 93 0.92 -8.63 8.67
N VAL A 94 -0.36 -8.29 8.65
CA VAL A 94 -1.22 -8.46 7.48
C VAL A 94 -1.89 -7.13 7.20
N LEU A 95 -1.74 -6.64 5.98
CA LEU A 95 -2.35 -5.42 5.49
C LEU A 95 -3.20 -5.74 4.26
N ASN A 96 -4.25 -4.95 4.05
CA ASN A 96 -5.08 -5.05 2.86
C ASN A 96 -5.00 -3.73 2.11
N LEU A 97 -4.46 -3.78 0.91
CA LEU A 97 -4.29 -2.63 0.03
C LEU A 97 -5.26 -2.71 -1.14
N ARG A 98 -5.88 -1.60 -1.45
CA ARG A 98 -6.72 -1.51 -2.63
C ARG A 98 -5.87 -1.09 -3.83
N VAL A 99 -5.91 -1.90 -4.88
CA VAL A 99 -5.23 -1.58 -6.15
C VAL A 99 -6.04 -0.52 -6.91
N PRO A 100 -5.41 0.59 -7.37
CA PRO A 100 -6.12 1.63 -8.11
C PRO A 100 -6.74 1.11 -9.41
N TYR A 101 -7.89 1.69 -9.78
CA TYR A 101 -8.53 1.43 -11.08
C TYR A 101 -7.96 2.25 -12.23
N GLU A 102 -7.46 3.44 -11.89
CA GLU A 102 -7.02 4.44 -12.85
C GLU A 102 -5.64 4.07 -13.39
N LEU A 103 -5.57 2.90 -14.03
CA LEU A 103 -4.53 2.66 -15.00
C LEU A 103 -4.88 3.55 -16.19
N LYS A 104 -3.98 4.40 -16.66
CA LYS A 104 -4.15 5.18 -17.90
C LYS A 104 -4.75 4.28 -18.98
N ASP A 105 -4.75 4.65 -20.23
CA ASP A 105 -5.25 3.84 -21.36
C ASP A 105 -4.39 2.59 -21.62
N GLU A 106 -3.84 1.97 -20.57
CA GLU A 106 -2.96 0.82 -20.64
C GLU A 106 -3.62 -0.45 -20.08
N ILE A 107 -3.28 -1.59 -20.69
CA ILE A 107 -3.75 -2.91 -20.25
C ILE A 107 -3.10 -3.33 -18.93
N SER A 108 -1.86 -2.91 -18.72
CA SER A 108 -1.11 -3.15 -17.47
C SER A 108 -0.18 -1.99 -17.17
N THR A 109 0.13 -1.81 -15.91
CA THR A 109 1.14 -0.86 -15.43
C THR A 109 1.89 -1.47 -14.26
N ASP A 110 3.11 -1.03 -14.05
CA ASP A 110 3.91 -1.42 -12.90
C ASP A 110 3.76 -0.35 -11.81
N LEU A 111 3.39 -0.76 -10.60
CA LEU A 111 3.33 0.08 -9.41
C LEU A 111 4.41 -0.36 -8.43
N LYS A 112 4.87 0.56 -7.61
CA LYS A 112 5.83 0.32 -6.55
C LYS A 112 5.08 0.08 -5.25
N LEU A 113 5.41 -1.01 -4.57
CA LEU A 113 4.98 -1.28 -3.21
C LEU A 113 6.16 -1.01 -2.29
N ASN A 114 6.04 0.04 -1.49
CA ASN A 114 6.97 0.40 -0.45
C ASN A 114 6.43 -0.14 0.88
N VAL A 115 7.28 -0.76 1.67
CA VAL A 115 6.92 -1.27 2.99
C VAL A 115 7.88 -0.73 4.02
N GLU A 116 7.33 -0.19 5.09
CA GLU A 116 8.07 0.41 6.18
C GLU A 116 7.69 -0.25 7.50
N VAL A 117 8.69 -0.46 8.37
CA VAL A 117 8.50 -0.86 9.77
C VAL A 117 9.05 0.25 10.64
N ASP A 118 8.16 1.01 11.26
CA ASP A 118 8.49 2.21 12.03
C ASP A 118 8.13 2.03 13.49
N GLY A 119 9.13 2.17 14.38
CA GLY A 119 8.98 2.14 15.83
C GLY A 119 9.34 3.49 16.44
N LYS A 120 9.22 3.58 17.75
CA LYS A 120 9.50 4.82 18.48
C LYS A 120 10.96 5.27 18.37
N MET A 121 11.90 4.34 18.26
CA MET A 121 13.35 4.61 18.26
C MET A 121 14.05 4.08 17.02
N HIS A 122 13.49 3.07 16.37
CA HIS A 122 14.10 2.35 15.26
C HIS A 122 13.15 2.29 14.07
N LYS A 123 13.72 2.36 12.86
CA LYS A 123 12.96 2.34 11.62
C LYS A 123 13.68 1.48 10.59
N SER A 124 12.92 0.81 9.74
CA SER A 124 13.45 0.11 8.56
C SER A 124 12.55 0.30 7.37
N ASP A 125 13.11 0.82 6.29
CA ASP A 125 12.50 0.81 4.97
C ASP A 125 12.91 -0.51 4.31
N LEU A 126 11.93 -1.33 3.90
CA LEU A 126 12.20 -2.59 3.24
C LEU A 126 12.48 -2.36 1.75
N ASP A 127 13.08 -3.34 1.09
CA ASP A 127 13.36 -3.25 -0.35
C ASP A 127 12.06 -3.06 -1.14
N GLU A 128 12.08 -2.15 -2.10
CA GLU A 128 10.95 -1.84 -2.99
C GLU A 128 10.53 -3.07 -3.80
N VAL A 129 9.24 -3.32 -3.85
CA VAL A 129 8.64 -4.39 -4.65
C VAL A 129 7.89 -3.80 -5.83
N THR A 130 8.07 -4.37 -7.02
CA THR A 130 7.28 -4.01 -8.20
C THR A 130 6.08 -4.94 -8.35
N LEU A 131 4.87 -4.36 -8.34
CA LEU A 131 3.64 -5.08 -8.63
C LEU A 131 3.16 -4.77 -10.05
N ARG A 132 2.97 -5.81 -10.87
CA ARG A 132 2.36 -5.67 -12.18
C ARG A 132 0.85 -5.65 -12.05
N VAL A 133 0.24 -4.49 -12.25
CA VAL A 133 -1.20 -4.32 -12.20
C VAL A 133 -1.80 -4.56 -13.57
N GLN A 134 -2.71 -5.51 -13.67
CA GLN A 134 -3.43 -5.87 -14.89
C GLN A 134 -4.87 -5.34 -14.84
N ARG A 135 -5.35 -4.84 -15.96
CA ARG A 135 -6.73 -4.43 -16.14
C ARG A 135 -7.51 -5.55 -16.82
N PRO A 136 -8.64 -6.00 -16.25
CA PRO A 136 -9.47 -6.99 -16.92
C PRO A 136 -9.93 -6.48 -18.29
N THR A 137 -9.99 -7.35 -19.28
CA THR A 137 -10.42 -6.99 -20.65
C THR A 137 -11.86 -6.50 -20.67
N TYR A 138 -12.76 -7.22 -20.00
CA TYR A 138 -14.17 -6.88 -19.84
C TYR A 138 -14.54 -7.01 -18.36
N ASN A 139 -15.07 -5.95 -17.80
CA ASN A 139 -15.55 -5.97 -16.41
C ASN A 139 -16.55 -4.84 -16.19
N ALA A 140 -17.69 -5.15 -15.61
CA ALA A 140 -18.70 -4.19 -15.21
C ALA A 140 -19.06 -4.35 -13.75
N VAL A 141 -19.14 -3.24 -13.04
CA VAL A 141 -19.54 -3.20 -11.62
C VAL A 141 -20.83 -2.40 -11.49
N VAL A 142 -21.77 -2.89 -10.71
CA VAL A 142 -22.97 -2.14 -10.35
C VAL A 142 -22.57 -1.01 -9.40
N LYS A 143 -22.70 0.23 -9.85
CA LYS A 143 -22.38 1.41 -9.05
C LYS A 143 -23.51 1.80 -8.11
N SER A 144 -24.73 1.72 -8.57
CA SER A 144 -25.92 1.99 -7.76
C SER A 144 -27.15 1.30 -8.34
N ILE A 145 -28.10 1.00 -7.47
CA ILE A 145 -29.45 0.56 -7.82
C ILE A 145 -30.42 1.48 -7.08
N THR A 146 -31.34 2.07 -7.83
CA THR A 146 -32.40 2.92 -7.26
C THR A 146 -33.76 2.29 -7.54
N THR A 147 -34.54 2.10 -6.50
CA THR A 147 -35.89 1.56 -6.57
C THR A 147 -36.86 2.43 -5.74
N PRO A 148 -38.15 2.47 -6.05
CA PRO A 148 -39.14 3.10 -5.16
C PRO A 148 -39.15 2.46 -3.77
N SER A 149 -39.40 3.25 -2.74
CA SER A 149 -39.46 2.77 -1.35
C SER A 149 -40.76 2.01 -1.03
N SER A 150 -41.81 2.17 -1.85
CA SER A 150 -43.07 1.45 -1.76
C SER A 150 -43.68 1.27 -3.15
N ILE A 151 -44.37 0.17 -3.36
CA ILE A 151 -44.96 -0.21 -4.64
C ILE A 151 -46.35 -0.78 -4.31
N ASP A 152 -47.39 -0.35 -5.06
CA ASP A 152 -48.72 -0.92 -4.94
C ASP A 152 -48.86 -2.22 -5.80
N ALA A 153 -49.64 -3.17 -5.28
CA ALA A 153 -49.80 -4.44 -5.98
C ALA A 153 -50.43 -4.26 -7.34
N GLY A 154 -49.75 -4.74 -8.41
CA GLY A 154 -50.19 -4.67 -9.79
C GLY A 154 -49.73 -3.42 -10.56
N GLU A 155 -48.97 -2.53 -9.95
CA GLU A 155 -48.34 -1.38 -10.61
C GLU A 155 -46.95 -1.71 -11.18
N ASN A 156 -46.63 -1.07 -12.33
CA ASN A 156 -45.27 -1.12 -12.86
C ASN A 156 -44.40 -0.09 -12.18
N PHE A 157 -43.18 -0.46 -11.83
CA PHE A 157 -42.21 0.46 -11.28
C PHE A 157 -40.89 0.44 -12.06
N ALA A 158 -40.16 1.56 -11.98
CA ALA A 158 -38.86 1.69 -12.59
C ALA A 158 -37.77 1.25 -11.64
N VAL A 159 -36.82 0.49 -12.13
CA VAL A 159 -35.55 0.18 -11.46
C VAL A 159 -34.46 0.84 -12.28
N GLU A 160 -33.69 1.73 -11.65
CA GLU A 160 -32.51 2.35 -12.26
C GLU A 160 -31.27 1.61 -11.79
N VAL A 161 -30.49 1.07 -12.73
CA VAL A 161 -29.21 0.41 -12.47
C VAL A 161 -28.13 1.19 -13.18
N VAL A 162 -27.17 1.70 -12.41
CA VAL A 162 -25.99 2.39 -12.95
C VAL A 162 -24.82 1.42 -12.94
N LEU A 163 -24.31 1.11 -14.13
CA LEU A 163 -23.12 0.29 -14.32
C LEU A 163 -21.91 1.18 -14.59
N LYS A 164 -20.74 0.79 -14.07
CA LYS A 164 -19.45 1.38 -14.41
C LYS A 164 -18.61 0.33 -15.12
N ASN A 165 -18.13 0.67 -16.34
CA ASN A 165 -17.14 -0.16 -17.02
C ASN A 165 -15.80 -0.04 -16.29
N MET A 166 -15.27 -1.16 -15.83
CA MET A 166 -13.99 -1.26 -15.13
C MET A 166 -12.98 -2.03 -15.98
N GLY A 167 -13.40 -2.57 -17.13
CA GLY A 167 -12.55 -3.26 -18.08
C GLY A 167 -11.80 -2.30 -19.01
N TYR A 168 -10.83 -2.85 -19.73
CA TYR A 168 -10.07 -2.12 -20.74
C TYR A 168 -10.90 -1.84 -22.00
N ASN A 169 -11.69 -2.83 -22.42
CA ASN A 169 -12.54 -2.71 -23.60
C ASN A 169 -13.89 -2.07 -23.28
N ASP A 170 -14.47 -1.41 -24.27
CA ASP A 170 -15.86 -0.95 -24.20
C ASP A 170 -16.79 -2.15 -24.05
N LEU A 171 -17.89 -1.94 -23.35
CA LEU A 171 -18.93 -2.93 -23.15
C LEU A 171 -20.05 -2.66 -24.14
N ASP A 172 -20.13 -3.48 -25.18
CA ASP A 172 -21.24 -3.50 -26.12
C ASP A 172 -22.26 -4.54 -25.66
N ASP A 173 -23.55 -4.29 -25.91
CA ASP A 173 -24.66 -5.22 -25.66
C ASP A 173 -24.75 -5.74 -24.20
N VAL A 174 -24.75 -4.83 -23.24
CA VAL A 174 -24.92 -5.18 -21.81
C VAL A 174 -26.41 -5.43 -21.53
N TYR A 175 -26.70 -6.62 -20.99
CA TYR A 175 -28.05 -7.00 -20.56
C TYR A 175 -28.12 -7.01 -19.02
N VAL A 176 -29.21 -6.46 -18.47
CA VAL A 176 -29.49 -6.41 -17.02
C VAL A 176 -30.80 -7.13 -16.72
#